data_650a81768cdcbe08ac94442ef5a60644
#
_entry.id   650a81768cdcbe08ac94442ef5a60644
#
_cell.length_a   1.000
_cell.length_b   1.000
_cell.length_c   1.000
_cell.angle_alpha   90.00
_cell.angle_beta   90.00
_cell.angle_gamma   90.00
#
_symmetry.space_group_name_H-M   'P 1'
#
loop_
_entity.id
_entity.type
_entity.pdbx_description
1 polymer ?
#
loop_
_entity_poly.entity_id
_entity_poly.type
_entity_poly.pdbx_seq_one_letter_code
_entity_poly.pdbx_strand_id
1 'polypeptide(L)'
;MEYFENILGTIGNTPLVRLNKLTKELPCLVLAKYETFNPGNSTKDRMALKMIEDAESQGLLKEGGTIIEGTSGNTGMGLALAAIVKGYKCVFVLTDKQSKEKMDILRAVGAEVVTCPTDVAPDDPRSYYSVSKRLSEERPNSWYVNQYDNPSNAIAHFESTGPEIWNQTDGKITHFIVGVGTGGTISGVGKYLKSKNPNIKVWGIDTYGSVFKKYHETGIFDENEIYPYVTEGIGEDILPKNVDFNIIDGFTKVTDKDAAVFTQKLAKEEGMFLGNSAGAAIKGLLQLKNHFNDDDVVVVLFHDHGSRYVGKMFNDDWMKKMGYL
;
A
#
# COMPACT_ATOMS: atom_id res chain seq x y z
N MET A 1 -6.95 33.80 6.15
CA MET A 1 -6.25 32.80 6.96
C MET A 1 -6.19 31.53 6.10
N GLU A 2 -5.05 30.85 6.11
CA GLU A 2 -4.89 29.58 5.40
C GLU A 2 -5.08 28.43 6.42
N TYR A 3 -6.09 27.59 6.23
CA TYR A 3 -6.38 26.43 7.08
C TYR A 3 -7.24 25.43 6.30
N PHE A 4 -7.26 24.20 6.78
CA PHE A 4 -8.15 23.16 6.27
C PHE A 4 -9.40 23.04 7.17
N GLU A 5 -10.57 22.85 6.57
CA GLU A 5 -11.84 22.69 7.29
C GLU A 5 -11.85 21.45 8.22
N ASN A 6 -11.12 20.41 7.82
CA ASN A 6 -10.94 19.18 8.60
C ASN A 6 -9.69 18.44 8.16
N ILE A 7 -9.37 17.36 8.85
CA ILE A 7 -8.15 16.57 8.62
C ILE A 7 -8.08 15.95 7.21
N LEU A 8 -9.21 15.71 6.54
CA LEU A 8 -9.21 15.11 5.20
C LEU A 8 -8.59 16.02 4.14
N GLY A 9 -8.65 17.34 4.33
CA GLY A 9 -8.00 18.31 3.46
C GLY A 9 -6.47 18.21 3.44
N THR A 10 -5.86 17.52 4.42
CA THR A 10 -4.42 17.30 4.50
C THR A 10 -3.95 16.04 3.76
N ILE A 11 -4.87 15.26 3.20
CA ILE A 11 -4.53 14.06 2.43
C ILE A 11 -3.90 14.47 1.10
N GLY A 12 -2.77 13.85 0.77
CA GLY A 12 -2.04 14.14 -0.45
C GLY A 12 -0.97 15.23 -0.27
N ASN A 13 -0.50 15.77 -1.40
CA ASN A 13 0.61 16.73 -1.46
C ASN A 13 1.84 16.30 -0.65
N THR A 14 2.07 15.00 -0.60
CA THR A 14 3.19 14.40 0.14
C THR A 14 4.53 14.76 -0.52
N PRO A 15 5.62 14.93 0.25
CA PRO A 15 6.89 15.37 -0.30
C PRO A 15 7.59 14.29 -1.13
N LEU A 16 8.45 14.74 -2.07
CA LEU A 16 9.57 13.97 -2.60
C LEU A 16 10.82 14.29 -1.79
N VAL A 17 11.53 13.25 -1.37
CA VAL A 17 12.77 13.35 -0.59
C VAL A 17 13.89 12.60 -1.31
N ARG A 18 15.05 13.24 -1.54
CA ARG A 18 16.20 12.58 -2.16
C ARG A 18 16.78 11.52 -1.21
N LEU A 19 17.04 10.33 -1.76
CA LEU A 19 17.83 9.29 -1.10
C LEU A 19 19.32 9.55 -1.39
N ASN A 20 20.15 9.49 -0.35
CA ASN A 20 21.55 9.91 -0.47
C ASN A 20 22.55 8.80 -0.15
N LYS A 21 22.29 8.00 0.90
CA LYS A 21 23.27 7.02 1.39
C LYS A 21 23.04 5.64 0.79
N LEU A 22 21.81 5.16 0.81
CA LEU A 22 21.48 3.81 0.31
C LEU A 22 21.58 3.71 -1.21
N THR A 23 21.47 4.83 -1.91
CA THR A 23 21.50 4.90 -3.38
C THR A 23 22.77 5.56 -3.94
N LYS A 24 23.78 5.82 -3.11
CA LYS A 24 25.01 6.54 -3.49
C LYS A 24 25.79 5.91 -4.66
N GLU A 25 25.63 4.61 -4.88
CA GLU A 25 26.32 3.87 -5.96
C GLU A 25 25.50 3.80 -7.25
N LEU A 26 24.29 4.35 -7.25
CA LEU A 26 23.46 4.45 -8.44
C LEU A 26 23.85 5.70 -9.24
N PRO A 27 23.86 5.62 -10.57
CA PRO A 27 24.25 6.76 -11.41
C PRO A 27 23.19 7.86 -11.45
N CYS A 28 21.95 7.54 -11.12
CA CYS A 28 20.76 8.34 -11.32
C CYS A 28 20.31 9.12 -10.07
N LEU A 29 19.40 10.10 -10.25
CA LEU A 29 18.71 10.76 -9.17
C LEU A 29 17.60 9.85 -8.63
N VAL A 30 17.63 9.50 -7.33
CA VAL A 30 16.59 8.70 -6.68
C VAL A 30 15.83 9.54 -5.66
N LEU A 31 14.51 9.60 -5.83
CA LEU A 31 13.58 10.35 -5.01
C LEU A 31 12.55 9.41 -4.35
N ALA A 32 12.31 9.59 -3.08
CA ALA A 32 11.30 8.88 -2.31
C ALA A 32 9.99 9.69 -2.26
N LYS A 33 8.88 9.17 -2.77
CA LYS A 33 7.55 9.70 -2.52
C LYS A 33 7.09 9.24 -1.14
N TYR A 34 7.02 10.16 -0.19
CA TYR A 34 6.94 9.88 1.23
C TYR A 34 5.50 9.92 1.74
N GLU A 35 4.75 8.82 1.59
CA GLU A 35 3.30 8.75 1.84
C GLU A 35 2.90 8.75 3.34
N THR A 36 3.86 8.70 4.25
CA THR A 36 3.58 8.77 5.70
C THR A 36 3.12 10.14 6.18
N PHE A 37 3.22 11.17 5.33
CA PHE A 37 2.71 12.51 5.63
C PHE A 37 1.19 12.64 5.51
N ASN A 38 0.52 11.64 4.96
CA ASN A 38 -0.94 11.57 5.07
C ASN A 38 -1.37 11.42 6.55
N PRO A 39 -2.54 11.95 6.94
CA PRO A 39 -2.98 11.98 8.35
C PRO A 39 -3.11 10.59 8.99
N GLY A 40 -3.46 9.56 8.24
CA GLY A 40 -3.45 8.16 8.68
C GLY A 40 -2.09 7.47 8.54
N ASN A 41 -1.04 8.24 8.22
CA ASN A 41 0.34 7.80 8.06
C ASN A 41 0.57 6.72 6.97
N SER A 42 -0.23 6.74 5.91
CA SER A 42 -0.02 5.85 4.77
C SER A 42 -0.66 6.34 3.46
N THR A 43 -0.23 5.73 2.36
CA THR A 43 -0.82 5.93 1.02
C THR A 43 -2.30 5.56 0.96
N LYS A 44 -2.80 4.76 1.90
CA LYS A 44 -4.18 4.26 1.91
C LYS A 44 -5.22 5.34 2.21
N ASP A 45 -4.83 6.44 2.81
CA ASP A 45 -5.72 7.57 3.09
C ASP A 45 -6.34 8.12 1.81
N ARG A 46 -5.54 8.18 0.73
CA ARG A 46 -5.99 8.68 -0.58
C ARG A 46 -7.12 7.85 -1.17
N MET A 47 -6.90 6.54 -1.26
CA MET A 47 -7.91 5.66 -1.83
C MET A 47 -9.14 5.51 -0.92
N ALA A 48 -8.95 5.55 0.41
CA ALA A 48 -10.04 5.44 1.36
C ALA A 48 -11.03 6.61 1.21
N LEU A 49 -10.53 7.84 1.13
CA LEU A 49 -11.37 9.01 0.92
C LEU A 49 -12.12 8.91 -0.43
N LYS A 50 -11.40 8.62 -1.52
CA LYS A 50 -12.00 8.51 -2.86
C LYS A 50 -13.06 7.43 -2.94
N MET A 51 -12.81 6.25 -2.37
CA MET A 51 -13.80 5.16 -2.37
C MET A 51 -15.07 5.53 -1.61
N ILE A 52 -14.96 6.25 -0.48
CA ILE A 52 -16.13 6.75 0.28
C ILE A 52 -16.89 7.79 -0.55
N GLU A 53 -16.21 8.77 -1.12
CA GLU A 53 -16.85 9.83 -1.94
C GLU A 53 -17.55 9.27 -3.17
N ASP A 54 -16.94 8.30 -3.85
CA ASP A 54 -17.56 7.64 -4.99
C ASP A 54 -18.77 6.79 -4.54
N ALA A 55 -18.71 6.11 -3.40
CA ALA A 55 -19.83 5.35 -2.87
C ALA A 55 -21.00 6.26 -2.45
N GLU A 56 -20.71 7.43 -1.88
CA GLU A 56 -21.71 8.46 -1.58
C GLU A 56 -22.40 8.93 -2.88
N SER A 57 -21.59 9.29 -3.89
CA SER A 57 -22.11 9.81 -5.17
C SER A 57 -22.97 8.80 -5.93
N GLN A 58 -22.66 7.50 -5.77
CA GLN A 58 -23.39 6.37 -6.36
C GLN A 58 -24.60 5.91 -5.52
N GLY A 59 -24.80 6.48 -4.32
CA GLY A 59 -25.86 6.08 -3.41
C GLY A 59 -25.65 4.70 -2.76
N LEU A 60 -24.43 4.14 -2.82
CA LEU A 60 -24.05 2.87 -2.20
C LEU A 60 -23.82 3.03 -0.69
N LEU A 61 -23.30 4.18 -0.28
CA LEU A 61 -23.13 4.55 1.12
C LEU A 61 -24.07 5.70 1.46
N LYS A 62 -24.97 5.49 2.42
CA LYS A 62 -25.99 6.46 2.84
C LYS A 62 -25.64 7.02 4.22
N GLU A 63 -26.20 8.18 4.55
CA GLU A 63 -26.01 8.87 5.82
C GLU A 63 -26.16 7.92 7.02
N GLY A 64 -25.22 8.00 7.98
CA GLY A 64 -25.16 7.14 9.16
C GLY A 64 -24.85 5.68 8.86
N GLY A 65 -24.48 5.35 7.63
CA GLY A 65 -24.16 3.99 7.20
C GLY A 65 -22.93 3.40 7.88
N THR A 66 -22.72 2.10 7.66
CA THR A 66 -21.59 1.35 8.18
C THR A 66 -20.68 0.91 7.04
N ILE A 67 -19.42 1.31 7.10
CA ILE A 67 -18.35 0.93 6.18
C ILE A 67 -17.74 -0.38 6.69
N ILE A 68 -17.67 -1.39 5.83
CA ILE A 68 -17.13 -2.71 6.18
C ILE A 68 -15.98 -3.04 5.22
N GLU A 69 -14.82 -3.47 5.78
CA GLU A 69 -13.67 -3.85 4.97
C GLU A 69 -12.81 -4.92 5.65
N GLY A 70 -12.30 -5.86 4.83
CA GLY A 70 -11.22 -6.76 5.19
C GLY A 70 -9.87 -6.06 4.99
N THR A 71 -9.11 -5.82 6.06
CA THR A 71 -7.91 -4.98 5.99
C THR A 71 -6.77 -5.46 6.86
N SER A 72 -5.53 -5.19 6.43
CA SER A 72 -4.33 -5.38 7.25
C SER A 72 -4.01 -4.18 8.17
N GLY A 73 -4.84 -3.13 8.19
CA GLY A 73 -4.74 -2.00 9.11
C GLY A 73 -4.64 -0.62 8.47
N ASN A 74 -3.80 -0.42 7.43
CA ASN A 74 -3.62 0.89 6.80
C ASN A 74 -4.90 1.39 6.12
N THR A 75 -5.56 0.53 5.35
CA THR A 75 -6.85 0.85 4.72
C THR A 75 -7.92 1.15 5.77
N GLY A 76 -7.97 0.33 6.83
CA GLY A 76 -8.89 0.57 7.96
C GLY A 76 -8.66 1.94 8.60
N MET A 77 -7.41 2.37 8.75
CA MET A 77 -7.11 3.69 9.32
C MET A 77 -7.59 4.82 8.41
N GLY A 78 -7.30 4.76 7.11
CA GLY A 78 -7.77 5.76 6.15
C GLY A 78 -9.30 5.84 6.08
N LEU A 79 -9.98 4.68 6.05
CA LEU A 79 -11.43 4.60 6.08
C LEU A 79 -12.01 5.17 7.39
N ALA A 80 -11.40 4.83 8.55
CA ALA A 80 -11.86 5.32 9.85
C ALA A 80 -11.77 6.85 9.96
N LEU A 81 -10.67 7.47 9.54
CA LEU A 81 -10.52 8.93 9.56
C LEU A 81 -11.58 9.61 8.70
N ALA A 82 -11.79 9.12 7.48
CA ALA A 82 -12.82 9.65 6.59
C ALA A 82 -14.24 9.42 7.15
N ALA A 83 -14.50 8.24 7.71
CA ALA A 83 -15.78 7.88 8.32
C ALA A 83 -16.12 8.79 9.50
N ILE A 84 -15.17 9.05 10.40
CA ILE A 84 -15.38 9.93 11.56
C ILE A 84 -15.80 11.33 11.11
N VAL A 85 -15.08 11.91 10.15
CA VAL A 85 -15.37 13.25 9.63
C VAL A 85 -16.72 13.32 8.92
N LYS A 86 -17.11 12.25 8.22
CA LYS A 86 -18.35 12.18 7.41
C LYS A 86 -19.54 11.56 8.16
N GLY A 87 -19.38 11.12 9.42
CA GLY A 87 -20.47 10.61 10.25
C GLY A 87 -20.86 9.15 10.00
N TYR A 88 -19.92 8.32 9.50
CA TYR A 88 -20.11 6.88 9.29
C TYR A 88 -19.55 6.02 10.41
N LYS A 89 -20.03 4.79 10.51
CA LYS A 89 -19.48 3.74 11.39
C LYS A 89 -18.53 2.86 10.60
N CYS A 90 -17.60 2.19 11.28
CA CYS A 90 -16.66 1.27 10.66
C CYS A 90 -16.66 -0.10 11.35
N VAL A 91 -16.60 -1.16 10.54
CA VAL A 91 -16.32 -2.53 10.95
C VAL A 91 -15.17 -3.05 10.12
N PHE A 92 -14.05 -3.37 10.78
CA PHE A 92 -12.90 -3.91 10.09
C PHE A 92 -12.66 -5.37 10.47
N VAL A 93 -12.48 -6.19 9.45
CA VAL A 93 -12.19 -7.62 9.60
C VAL A 93 -10.70 -7.82 9.33
N LEU A 94 -9.99 -8.33 10.34
CA LEU A 94 -8.55 -8.55 10.30
C LEU A 94 -8.25 -10.03 10.51
N THR A 95 -7.13 -10.50 9.96
CA THR A 95 -6.64 -11.83 10.29
C THR A 95 -5.88 -11.81 11.63
N ASP A 96 -5.86 -12.95 12.33
CA ASP A 96 -5.22 -13.13 13.64
C ASP A 96 -3.69 -12.99 13.61
N LYS A 97 -3.05 -13.05 12.42
CA LYS A 97 -1.62 -12.75 12.24
C LYS A 97 -1.26 -11.27 12.38
N GLN A 98 -2.25 -10.38 12.30
CA GLN A 98 -2.01 -8.95 12.45
C GLN A 98 -1.57 -8.61 13.88
N SER A 99 -0.69 -7.62 14.02
CA SER A 99 -0.22 -7.22 15.34
C SER A 99 -1.36 -6.64 16.20
N LYS A 100 -1.25 -6.84 17.51
CA LYS A 100 -2.22 -6.29 18.47
C LYS A 100 -2.32 -4.77 18.35
N GLU A 101 -1.18 -4.11 18.11
CA GLU A 101 -1.09 -2.66 17.96
C GLU A 101 -1.97 -2.16 16.81
N LYS A 102 -1.99 -2.86 15.68
CA LYS A 102 -2.85 -2.50 14.53
C LYS A 102 -4.33 -2.57 14.87
N MET A 103 -4.74 -3.62 15.59
CA MET A 103 -6.12 -3.77 16.04
C MET A 103 -6.49 -2.69 17.06
N ASP A 104 -5.61 -2.40 18.01
CA ASP A 104 -5.84 -1.43 19.08
C ASP A 104 -5.92 0.00 18.51
N ILE A 105 -5.12 0.35 17.50
CA ILE A 105 -5.22 1.65 16.80
C ILE A 105 -6.60 1.81 16.15
N LEU A 106 -7.12 0.77 15.48
CA LEU A 106 -8.45 0.86 14.86
C LEU A 106 -9.57 0.97 15.88
N ARG A 107 -9.45 0.26 17.02
CA ARG A 107 -10.41 0.43 18.13
C ARG A 107 -10.32 1.81 18.77
N ALA A 108 -9.13 2.37 18.90
CA ALA A 108 -8.91 3.70 19.47
C ALA A 108 -9.58 4.82 18.65
N VAL A 109 -9.71 4.64 17.33
CA VAL A 109 -10.48 5.53 16.46
C VAL A 109 -11.95 5.12 16.28
N GLY A 110 -12.47 4.29 17.20
CA GLY A 110 -13.90 3.97 17.30
C GLY A 110 -14.42 2.87 16.35
N ALA A 111 -13.55 2.17 15.64
CA ALA A 111 -13.99 1.08 14.77
C ALA A 111 -14.29 -0.21 15.56
N GLU A 112 -15.30 -0.94 15.13
CA GLU A 112 -15.50 -2.34 15.51
C GLU A 112 -14.46 -3.19 14.78
N VAL A 113 -13.78 -4.09 15.51
CA VAL A 113 -12.76 -4.98 14.95
C VAL A 113 -13.16 -6.44 15.14
N VAL A 114 -13.31 -7.15 14.03
CA VAL A 114 -13.60 -8.59 13.95
C VAL A 114 -12.33 -9.32 13.54
N THR A 115 -12.01 -10.43 14.22
CA THR A 115 -10.79 -11.21 13.93
C THR A 115 -11.18 -12.54 13.27
N CYS A 116 -10.46 -12.89 12.21
CA CYS A 116 -10.63 -14.12 11.43
C CYS A 116 -9.32 -14.94 11.42
N PRO A 117 -9.39 -16.28 11.21
CA PRO A 117 -8.21 -17.09 11.06
C PRO A 117 -7.43 -16.72 9.78
N THR A 118 -6.09 -16.82 9.87
CA THR A 118 -5.19 -16.60 8.71
C THR A 118 -5.08 -17.84 7.83
N ASP A 119 -5.06 -19.04 8.44
CA ASP A 119 -4.76 -20.29 7.77
C ASP A 119 -6.02 -20.91 7.12
N VAL A 120 -6.68 -20.14 6.27
CA VAL A 120 -7.87 -20.57 5.50
C VAL A 120 -7.79 -20.03 4.09
N ALA A 121 -8.36 -20.78 3.13
CA ALA A 121 -8.44 -20.34 1.73
C ALA A 121 -9.28 -19.05 1.60
N PRO A 122 -9.05 -18.20 0.58
CA PRO A 122 -9.80 -16.95 0.39
C PRO A 122 -11.32 -17.15 0.29
N ASP A 123 -11.79 -18.26 -0.25
CA ASP A 123 -13.20 -18.64 -0.41
C ASP A 123 -13.80 -19.37 0.82
N ASP A 124 -12.98 -19.69 1.84
CA ASP A 124 -13.48 -20.26 3.09
C ASP A 124 -14.47 -19.28 3.77
N PRO A 125 -15.62 -19.75 4.28
CA PRO A 125 -16.58 -18.88 4.97
C PRO A 125 -16.02 -18.12 6.19
N ARG A 126 -14.89 -18.58 6.75
CA ARG A 126 -14.19 -17.97 7.88
C ARG A 126 -13.13 -16.97 7.43
N SER A 127 -12.80 -16.90 6.15
CA SER A 127 -11.82 -15.97 5.61
C SER A 127 -12.28 -14.52 5.86
N TYR A 128 -11.33 -13.62 6.05
CA TYR A 128 -11.67 -12.21 6.26
C TYR A 128 -12.39 -11.58 5.06
N TYR A 129 -12.18 -12.09 3.84
CA TYR A 129 -12.93 -11.70 2.64
C TYR A 129 -14.40 -12.12 2.74
N SER A 130 -14.66 -13.39 3.02
CA SER A 130 -16.02 -13.96 3.13
C SER A 130 -16.79 -13.35 4.31
N VAL A 131 -16.12 -13.16 5.45
CA VAL A 131 -16.72 -12.53 6.63
C VAL A 131 -17.07 -11.07 6.38
N SER A 132 -16.19 -10.30 5.73
CA SER A 132 -16.47 -8.89 5.39
C SER A 132 -17.68 -8.76 4.48
N LYS A 133 -17.76 -9.59 3.44
CA LYS A 133 -18.89 -9.62 2.52
C LYS A 133 -20.18 -9.98 3.25
N ARG A 134 -20.19 -11.08 4.02
CA ARG A 134 -21.36 -11.52 4.79
C ARG A 134 -21.85 -10.45 5.77
N LEU A 135 -20.95 -9.81 6.52
CA LEU A 135 -21.32 -8.74 7.44
C LEU A 135 -22.00 -7.57 6.73
N SER A 136 -21.59 -7.26 5.49
CA SER A 136 -22.24 -6.21 4.71
C SER A 136 -23.62 -6.61 4.19
N GLU A 137 -23.88 -7.88 3.98
CA GLU A 137 -25.19 -8.40 3.56
C GLU A 137 -26.16 -8.51 4.77
N GLU A 138 -25.66 -8.85 5.96
CA GLU A 138 -26.44 -9.02 7.18
C GLU A 138 -26.78 -7.69 7.90
N ARG A 139 -25.95 -6.66 7.76
CA ARG A 139 -26.15 -5.37 8.44
C ARG A 139 -26.89 -4.38 7.57
N PRO A 140 -28.04 -3.85 8.05
CA PRO A 140 -28.75 -2.81 7.32
C PRO A 140 -27.90 -1.54 7.18
N ASN A 141 -28.07 -0.82 6.07
CA ASN A 141 -27.35 0.41 5.75
C ASN A 141 -25.83 0.26 5.89
N SER A 142 -25.28 -0.79 5.27
CA SER A 142 -23.85 -1.04 5.23
C SER A 142 -23.32 -1.13 3.80
N TRP A 143 -22.04 -0.87 3.65
CA TRP A 143 -21.34 -0.92 2.38
C TRP A 143 -20.00 -1.64 2.53
N TYR A 144 -19.77 -2.66 1.67
CA TYR A 144 -18.50 -3.36 1.55
C TYR A 144 -17.59 -2.62 0.58
N VAL A 145 -16.44 -2.16 1.06
CA VAL A 145 -15.51 -1.33 0.30
C VAL A 145 -14.85 -2.09 -0.84
N ASN A 146 -14.43 -3.33 -0.57
CA ASN A 146 -13.74 -4.23 -1.51
C ASN A 146 -12.50 -3.58 -2.17
N GLN A 147 -11.51 -3.21 -1.37
CA GLN A 147 -10.31 -2.48 -1.82
C GLN A 147 -9.56 -3.16 -2.97
N TYR A 148 -9.69 -4.47 -3.13
CA TYR A 148 -8.99 -5.25 -4.16
C TYR A 148 -9.59 -5.06 -5.56
N ASP A 149 -10.92 -4.91 -5.63
CA ASP A 149 -11.65 -4.86 -6.89
C ASP A 149 -12.34 -3.51 -7.16
N ASN A 150 -12.41 -2.64 -6.16
CA ASN A 150 -13.03 -1.32 -6.29
C ASN A 150 -12.14 -0.40 -7.14
N PRO A 151 -12.59 0.04 -8.33
CA PRO A 151 -11.78 0.83 -9.25
C PRO A 151 -11.40 2.22 -8.69
N SER A 152 -12.16 2.76 -7.74
CA SER A 152 -11.84 4.03 -7.07
C SER A 152 -10.49 4.00 -6.37
N ASN A 153 -9.96 2.81 -6.03
CA ASN A 153 -8.61 2.64 -5.52
C ASN A 153 -7.55 3.12 -6.53
N ALA A 154 -7.58 2.62 -7.75
CA ALA A 154 -6.64 3.05 -8.80
C ALA A 154 -6.93 4.49 -9.26
N ILE A 155 -8.20 4.89 -9.32
CA ILE A 155 -8.62 6.25 -9.70
C ILE A 155 -8.06 7.28 -8.73
N ALA A 156 -8.08 7.02 -7.42
CA ALA A 156 -7.49 7.92 -6.42
C ALA A 156 -6.02 8.27 -6.72
N HIS A 157 -5.24 7.28 -7.10
CA HIS A 157 -3.83 7.48 -7.42
C HIS A 157 -3.60 8.08 -8.80
N PHE A 158 -4.48 7.80 -9.76
CA PHE A 158 -4.47 8.45 -11.07
C PHE A 158 -4.78 9.95 -10.96
N GLU A 159 -5.74 10.33 -10.12
CA GLU A 159 -6.18 11.72 -9.94
C GLU A 159 -5.30 12.53 -8.97
N SER A 160 -4.54 11.89 -8.09
CA SER A 160 -3.74 12.58 -7.07
C SER A 160 -2.25 12.25 -7.12
N THR A 161 -1.85 11.04 -6.77
CA THR A 161 -0.43 10.65 -6.61
C THR A 161 0.36 10.76 -7.91
N GLY A 162 -0.22 10.35 -9.03
CA GLY A 162 0.39 10.46 -10.35
C GLY A 162 0.68 11.91 -10.75
N PRO A 163 -0.32 12.82 -10.73
CA PRO A 163 -0.12 14.26 -10.95
C PRO A 163 0.92 14.89 -10.02
N GLU A 164 0.90 14.57 -8.73
CA GLU A 164 1.87 15.08 -7.77
C GLU A 164 3.30 14.70 -8.17
N ILE A 165 3.56 13.42 -8.43
CA ILE A 165 4.89 12.93 -8.84
C ILE A 165 5.34 13.60 -10.13
N TRP A 166 4.46 13.69 -11.13
CA TRP A 166 4.78 14.33 -12.40
C TRP A 166 5.19 15.79 -12.22
N ASN A 167 4.39 16.56 -11.47
CA ASN A 167 4.65 17.99 -11.22
C ASN A 167 5.89 18.20 -10.35
N GLN A 168 6.08 17.39 -9.30
CA GLN A 168 7.22 17.49 -8.39
C GLN A 168 8.56 17.12 -9.05
N THR A 169 8.53 16.37 -10.15
CA THR A 169 9.72 16.03 -10.95
C THR A 169 9.87 16.91 -12.18
N ASP A 170 9.05 17.96 -12.37
CA ASP A 170 8.99 18.78 -13.58
C ASP A 170 8.81 17.93 -14.86
N GLY A 171 8.09 16.82 -14.75
CA GLY A 171 7.91 15.85 -15.82
C GLY A 171 9.15 15.07 -16.22
N LYS A 172 10.22 15.11 -15.45
CA LYS A 172 11.50 14.44 -15.75
C LYS A 172 11.59 13.01 -15.26
N ILE A 173 10.58 12.51 -14.55
CA ILE A 173 10.56 11.12 -14.08
C ILE A 173 10.72 10.14 -15.24
N THR A 174 11.63 9.15 -15.09
CA THR A 174 11.86 8.07 -16.06
C THR A 174 11.46 6.71 -15.53
N HIS A 175 11.53 6.50 -14.20
CA HIS A 175 11.20 5.22 -13.57
C HIS A 175 10.33 5.45 -12.33
N PHE A 176 9.23 4.70 -12.24
CA PHE A 176 8.39 4.64 -11.05
C PHE A 176 8.48 3.23 -10.42
N ILE A 177 8.79 3.16 -9.14
CA ILE A 177 9.00 1.91 -8.40
C ILE A 177 8.09 1.89 -7.18
N VAL A 178 7.35 0.80 -6.99
CA VAL A 178 6.41 0.69 -5.87
C VAL A 178 6.14 -0.77 -5.49
N GLY A 179 5.99 -1.05 -4.20
CA GLY A 179 5.49 -2.33 -3.72
C GLY A 179 4.03 -2.55 -4.11
N VAL A 180 3.68 -3.76 -4.51
CA VAL A 180 2.36 -4.09 -5.04
C VAL A 180 1.59 -5.00 -4.07
N GLY A 181 0.45 -4.52 -3.57
CA GLY A 181 -0.57 -5.29 -2.86
C GLY A 181 -1.88 -5.22 -3.65
N THR A 182 -2.84 -4.38 -3.27
CA THR A 182 -4.13 -4.25 -3.99
C THR A 182 -4.01 -3.79 -5.46
N GLY A 183 -2.85 -3.27 -5.87
CA GLY A 183 -2.60 -2.82 -7.23
C GLY A 183 -2.98 -1.37 -7.53
N GLY A 184 -3.79 -0.73 -6.69
CA GLY A 184 -4.29 0.61 -6.96
C GLY A 184 -3.20 1.66 -7.19
N THR A 185 -2.15 1.67 -6.35
CA THR A 185 -1.06 2.65 -6.46
C THR A 185 -0.28 2.48 -7.77
N ILE A 186 0.20 1.26 -8.07
CA ILE A 186 1.00 1.03 -9.28
C ILE A 186 0.19 1.29 -10.54
N SER A 187 -1.06 0.85 -10.56
CA SER A 187 -1.95 1.00 -11.72
C SER A 187 -2.36 2.45 -11.93
N GLY A 188 -2.80 3.14 -10.88
CA GLY A 188 -3.22 4.53 -10.99
C GLY A 188 -2.09 5.47 -11.36
N VAL A 189 -0.96 5.41 -10.63
CA VAL A 189 0.22 6.23 -10.92
C VAL A 189 0.81 5.86 -12.28
N GLY A 190 1.02 4.56 -12.55
CA GLY A 190 1.61 4.09 -13.79
C GLY A 190 0.80 4.53 -15.02
N LYS A 191 -0.53 4.40 -14.96
CA LYS A 191 -1.43 4.85 -16.02
C LYS A 191 -1.34 6.37 -16.26
N TYR A 192 -1.31 7.16 -15.17
CA TYR A 192 -1.15 8.61 -15.29
C TYR A 192 0.20 8.97 -15.92
N LEU A 193 1.30 8.44 -15.39
CA LEU A 193 2.65 8.77 -15.87
C LEU A 193 2.84 8.36 -17.34
N LYS A 194 2.42 7.14 -17.71
CA LYS A 194 2.49 6.69 -19.12
C LYS A 194 1.56 7.48 -20.05
N SER A 195 0.47 8.07 -19.56
CA SER A 195 -0.34 9.00 -20.34
C SER A 195 0.39 10.31 -20.67
N LYS A 196 1.37 10.71 -19.83
CA LYS A 196 2.22 11.88 -20.05
C LYS A 196 3.44 11.57 -20.92
N ASN A 197 4.08 10.43 -20.63
CA ASN A 197 5.22 9.94 -21.39
C ASN A 197 5.21 8.39 -21.39
N PRO A 198 4.88 7.74 -22.53
CA PRO A 198 4.77 6.28 -22.61
C PRO A 198 6.10 5.53 -22.39
N ASN A 199 7.23 6.23 -22.43
CA ASN A 199 8.55 5.63 -22.21
C ASN A 199 8.88 5.45 -20.71
N ILE A 200 8.12 6.06 -19.80
CA ILE A 200 8.33 5.89 -18.34
C ILE A 200 8.17 4.41 -17.99
N LYS A 201 9.16 3.89 -17.25
CA LYS A 201 9.18 2.51 -16.78
C LYS A 201 8.49 2.39 -15.43
N VAL A 202 7.60 1.40 -15.30
CA VAL A 202 6.83 1.11 -14.08
C VAL A 202 7.23 -0.26 -13.56
N TRP A 203 7.84 -0.28 -12.36
CA TRP A 203 8.36 -1.49 -11.74
C TRP A 203 7.60 -1.84 -10.47
N GLY A 204 7.08 -3.08 -10.43
CA GLY A 204 6.46 -3.65 -9.24
C GLY A 204 7.48 -4.33 -8.34
N ILE A 205 7.39 -4.07 -7.03
CA ILE A 205 8.14 -4.84 -6.03
C ILE A 205 7.17 -5.83 -5.41
N ASP A 206 7.55 -7.09 -5.52
CA ASP A 206 6.81 -8.26 -5.06
C ASP A 206 7.60 -8.98 -3.96
N THR A 207 6.96 -9.92 -3.27
CA THR A 207 7.61 -10.76 -2.26
C THR A 207 7.54 -12.23 -2.65
N TYR A 208 8.42 -13.03 -2.09
CA TYR A 208 8.31 -14.47 -2.20
C TYR A 208 7.08 -14.95 -1.41
N GLY A 209 6.31 -15.86 -1.98
CA GLY A 209 4.98 -16.26 -1.49
C GLY A 209 3.81 -15.55 -2.17
N SER A 210 4.09 -14.67 -3.14
CA SER A 210 3.12 -13.93 -3.95
C SER A 210 3.14 -14.35 -5.42
N VAL A 211 2.01 -14.21 -6.10
CA VAL A 211 1.80 -14.67 -7.48
C VAL A 211 2.14 -13.64 -8.55
N PHE A 212 2.35 -12.36 -8.22
CA PHE A 212 2.37 -11.28 -9.20
C PHE A 212 3.50 -11.38 -10.24
N LYS A 213 4.74 -11.59 -9.80
CA LYS A 213 5.87 -11.67 -10.72
C LYS A 213 5.68 -12.81 -11.72
N LYS A 214 5.34 -14.00 -11.23
CA LYS A 214 5.12 -15.17 -12.09
C LYS A 214 3.99 -14.95 -13.09
N TYR A 215 2.88 -14.41 -12.62
CA TYR A 215 1.74 -14.10 -13.48
C TYR A 215 2.08 -13.05 -14.54
N HIS A 216 2.79 -11.97 -14.18
CA HIS A 216 3.22 -10.96 -15.14
C HIS A 216 4.12 -11.53 -16.24
N GLU A 217 5.05 -12.43 -15.89
CA GLU A 217 6.01 -13.00 -16.83
C GLU A 217 5.40 -14.09 -17.73
N THR A 218 4.38 -14.80 -17.27
CA THR A 218 3.89 -16.02 -17.95
C THR A 218 2.41 -16.02 -18.30
N GLY A 219 1.62 -15.11 -17.69
CA GLY A 219 0.14 -15.14 -17.77
C GLY A 219 -0.51 -16.30 -16.99
N ILE A 220 0.29 -17.07 -16.23
CA ILE A 220 -0.20 -18.25 -15.49
C ILE A 220 -0.29 -17.92 -13.99
N PHE A 221 -1.48 -18.12 -13.42
CA PHE A 221 -1.65 -18.13 -11.97
C PHE A 221 -1.12 -19.46 -11.43
N ASP A 222 -0.02 -19.41 -10.68
CA ASP A 222 0.67 -20.59 -10.16
C ASP A 222 0.52 -20.66 -8.64
N GLU A 223 -0.31 -21.58 -8.17
CA GLU A 223 -0.55 -21.80 -6.73
C GLU A 223 0.71 -22.24 -5.97
N ASN A 224 1.73 -22.80 -6.65
CA ASN A 224 2.99 -23.18 -6.02
C ASN A 224 3.83 -21.96 -5.60
N GLU A 225 3.53 -20.75 -6.10
CA GLU A 225 4.11 -19.50 -5.63
C GLU A 225 3.54 -19.05 -4.27
N ILE A 226 2.41 -19.63 -3.81
CA ILE A 226 1.68 -19.22 -2.62
C ILE A 226 2.21 -19.96 -1.39
N TYR A 227 2.84 -19.22 -0.50
CA TYR A 227 3.26 -19.70 0.82
C TYR A 227 3.42 -18.53 1.80
N PRO A 228 3.39 -18.79 3.12
CA PRO A 228 3.46 -17.73 4.13
C PRO A 228 4.71 -16.88 4.02
N TYR A 229 4.56 -15.57 4.18
CA TYR A 229 5.63 -14.57 4.25
C TYR A 229 5.31 -13.51 5.32
N VAL A 230 6.32 -12.75 5.71
CA VAL A 230 6.27 -11.79 6.84
C VAL A 230 6.04 -10.36 6.38
N THR A 231 6.50 -10.03 5.18
CA THR A 231 6.37 -8.68 4.63
C THR A 231 4.90 -8.30 4.47
N GLU A 232 4.50 -7.15 5.01
CA GLU A 232 3.11 -6.72 5.04
C GLU A 232 2.87 -5.61 4.01
N GLY A 233 1.67 -5.61 3.41
CA GLY A 233 1.19 -4.57 2.50
C GLY A 233 1.65 -4.70 1.05
N ILE A 234 2.44 -5.71 0.73
CA ILE A 234 2.81 -6.10 -0.64
C ILE A 234 2.73 -7.62 -0.79
N GLY A 235 2.55 -8.07 -2.02
CA GLY A 235 2.34 -9.48 -2.35
C GLY A 235 0.89 -9.92 -2.07
N GLU A 236 0.37 -10.81 -2.90
CA GLU A 236 -0.97 -11.40 -2.75
C GLU A 236 -0.98 -12.85 -3.26
N ASP A 237 -1.96 -13.61 -2.78
CA ASP A 237 -2.31 -14.96 -3.20
C ASP A 237 -3.52 -14.99 -4.16
N ILE A 238 -3.95 -13.82 -4.61
CA ILE A 238 -5.02 -13.58 -5.58
C ILE A 238 -4.55 -12.60 -6.66
N LEU A 239 -5.35 -12.41 -7.71
CA LEU A 239 -5.16 -11.37 -8.71
C LEU A 239 -6.22 -10.26 -8.54
N PRO A 240 -5.90 -9.18 -7.80
CA PRO A 240 -6.83 -8.07 -7.64
C PRO A 240 -7.14 -7.41 -8.98
N LYS A 241 -8.41 -7.03 -9.22
CA LYS A 241 -8.80 -6.33 -10.45
C LYS A 241 -8.15 -4.95 -10.61
N ASN A 242 -7.68 -4.39 -9.52
CA ASN A 242 -6.96 -3.11 -9.55
C ASN A 242 -5.52 -3.23 -10.08
N VAL A 243 -4.96 -4.42 -10.27
CA VAL A 243 -3.64 -4.59 -10.90
C VAL A 243 -3.80 -4.62 -12.41
N ASP A 244 -3.38 -3.56 -13.09
CA ASP A 244 -3.28 -3.53 -14.54
C ASP A 244 -1.87 -3.96 -14.97
N PHE A 245 -1.71 -5.25 -15.26
CA PHE A 245 -0.43 -5.83 -15.66
C PHE A 245 0.11 -5.27 -16.99
N ASN A 246 -0.75 -4.67 -17.82
CA ASN A 246 -0.31 -4.14 -19.13
C ASN A 246 0.51 -2.86 -19.04
N ILE A 247 0.38 -2.13 -17.94
CA ILE A 247 1.15 -0.89 -17.71
C ILE A 247 2.45 -1.12 -16.95
N ILE A 248 2.65 -2.30 -16.39
CA ILE A 248 3.81 -2.67 -15.57
C ILE A 248 4.89 -3.21 -16.50
N ASP A 249 6.10 -2.64 -16.46
CA ASP A 249 7.22 -3.07 -17.30
C ASP A 249 7.95 -4.29 -16.71
N GLY A 250 7.82 -4.55 -15.42
CA GLY A 250 8.38 -5.75 -14.78
C GLY A 250 8.20 -5.78 -13.26
N PHE A 251 8.49 -6.94 -12.70
CA PHE A 251 8.49 -7.18 -11.26
C PHE A 251 9.84 -7.71 -10.77
N THR A 252 10.22 -7.34 -9.56
CA THR A 252 11.29 -8.02 -8.83
C THR A 252 10.80 -8.49 -7.48
N LYS A 253 11.25 -9.69 -7.02
CA LYS A 253 10.92 -10.23 -5.71
C LYS A 253 11.99 -9.89 -4.68
N VAL A 254 11.56 -9.60 -3.47
CA VAL A 254 12.41 -9.31 -2.31
C VAL A 254 12.09 -10.30 -1.19
N THR A 255 13.12 -10.82 -0.52
CA THR A 255 12.94 -11.71 0.62
C THR A 255 12.49 -10.94 1.87
N ASP A 256 11.80 -11.62 2.78
CA ASP A 256 11.42 -11.03 4.08
C ASP A 256 12.63 -10.50 4.86
N LYS A 257 13.73 -11.24 4.83
CA LYS A 257 14.99 -10.82 5.46
C LYS A 257 15.49 -9.50 4.87
N ASP A 258 15.55 -9.40 3.55
CA ASP A 258 15.99 -8.17 2.88
C ASP A 258 15.06 -7.00 3.18
N ALA A 259 13.75 -7.22 3.12
CA ALA A 259 12.76 -6.20 3.46
C ALA A 259 12.96 -5.67 4.89
N ALA A 260 13.11 -6.57 5.88
CA ALA A 260 13.31 -6.22 7.27
C ALA A 260 14.65 -5.47 7.51
N VAL A 261 15.74 -5.97 6.95
CA VAL A 261 17.07 -5.35 7.07
C VAL A 261 17.09 -3.94 6.46
N PHE A 262 16.52 -3.79 5.25
CA PHE A 262 16.49 -2.48 4.58
C PHE A 262 15.50 -1.50 5.23
N THR A 263 14.47 -1.99 5.94
CA THR A 263 13.64 -1.15 6.81
C THR A 263 14.46 -0.50 7.92
N GLN A 264 15.32 -1.27 8.61
CA GLN A 264 16.24 -0.71 9.61
C GLN A 264 17.27 0.24 8.99
N LYS A 265 17.80 -0.09 7.80
CA LYS A 265 18.77 0.78 7.09
C LYS A 265 18.15 2.12 6.70
N LEU A 266 16.92 2.15 6.19
CA LEU A 266 16.22 3.41 5.91
C LEU A 266 16.16 4.31 7.15
N ALA A 267 15.83 3.74 8.32
CA ALA A 267 15.79 4.50 9.56
C ALA A 267 17.18 4.97 10.03
N LYS A 268 18.17 4.09 10.01
CA LYS A 268 19.51 4.35 10.58
C LYS A 268 20.41 5.17 9.64
N GLU A 269 20.25 5.02 8.33
CA GLU A 269 21.14 5.65 7.34
C GLU A 269 20.51 6.85 6.66
N GLU A 270 19.22 6.83 6.32
CA GLU A 270 18.50 7.94 5.66
C GLU A 270 17.69 8.79 6.64
N GLY A 271 17.51 8.36 7.91
CA GLY A 271 16.63 9.03 8.86
C GLY A 271 15.15 8.86 8.57
N MET A 272 14.78 7.85 7.78
CA MET A 272 13.41 7.60 7.33
C MET A 272 12.78 6.44 8.10
N PHE A 273 11.89 6.74 9.06
CA PHE A 273 11.24 5.76 9.91
C PHE A 273 9.98 5.20 9.23
N LEU A 274 10.15 4.12 8.47
CA LEU A 274 9.17 3.58 7.53
C LEU A 274 8.81 2.13 7.82
N GLY A 275 7.70 1.65 7.24
CA GLY A 275 7.30 0.25 7.31
C GLY A 275 8.11 -0.68 6.41
N ASN A 276 7.88 -1.99 6.56
CA ASN A 276 8.66 -3.03 5.87
C ASN A 276 8.46 -3.07 4.35
N SER A 277 7.32 -2.62 3.84
CA SER A 277 7.12 -2.46 2.40
C SER A 277 8.07 -1.41 1.78
N ALA A 278 8.49 -0.39 2.56
CA ALA A 278 9.51 0.56 2.12
C ALA A 278 10.90 -0.09 2.08
N GLY A 279 11.23 -0.95 3.05
CA GLY A 279 12.45 -1.76 3.02
C GLY A 279 12.49 -2.69 1.80
N ALA A 280 11.37 -3.32 1.47
CA ALA A 280 11.24 -4.09 0.23
C ALA A 280 11.40 -3.21 -1.02
N ALA A 281 10.76 -2.04 -1.05
CA ALA A 281 10.82 -1.13 -2.19
C ALA A 281 12.25 -0.65 -2.48
N ILE A 282 13.01 -0.23 -1.46
CA ILE A 282 14.40 0.19 -1.66
C ILE A 282 15.31 -0.98 -2.04
N LYS A 283 15.13 -2.17 -1.45
CA LYS A 283 15.90 -3.34 -1.86
C LYS A 283 15.62 -3.75 -3.29
N GLY A 284 14.36 -3.76 -3.70
CA GLY A 284 13.95 -4.04 -5.06
C GLY A 284 14.50 -3.01 -6.06
N LEU A 285 14.49 -1.73 -5.70
CA LEU A 285 15.13 -0.67 -6.49
C LEU A 285 16.63 -0.96 -6.72
N LEU A 286 17.35 -1.36 -5.68
CA LEU A 286 18.78 -1.70 -5.79
C LEU A 286 19.02 -2.95 -6.65
N GLN A 287 18.10 -3.90 -6.70
CA GLN A 287 18.16 -5.05 -7.61
C GLN A 287 18.00 -4.63 -9.08
N LEU A 288 17.26 -3.54 -9.33
CA LEU A 288 17.03 -2.98 -10.68
C LEU A 288 18.16 -2.05 -11.16
N LYS A 289 19.28 -1.92 -10.45
CA LYS A 289 20.37 -0.98 -10.72
C LYS A 289 20.87 -0.96 -12.16
N ASN A 290 20.88 -2.10 -12.84
CA ASN A 290 21.36 -2.23 -14.22
C ASN A 290 20.39 -1.65 -15.28
N HIS A 291 19.20 -1.21 -14.85
CA HIS A 291 18.21 -0.55 -15.70
C HIS A 291 18.31 0.98 -15.66
N PHE A 292 19.21 1.54 -14.84
CA PHE A 292 19.33 2.98 -14.63
C PHE A 292 20.58 3.56 -15.28
N ASN A 293 20.43 4.74 -15.88
CA ASN A 293 21.49 5.55 -16.48
C ASN A 293 21.65 6.87 -15.73
N ASP A 294 22.70 7.62 -16.05
CA ASP A 294 23.07 8.87 -15.35
C ASP A 294 21.98 9.96 -15.40
N ASP A 295 21.23 10.00 -16.50
CA ASP A 295 20.16 11.00 -16.72
C ASP A 295 18.80 10.59 -16.16
N ASP A 296 18.69 9.40 -15.53
CA ASP A 296 17.41 8.92 -15.04
C ASP A 296 16.97 9.64 -13.75
N VAL A 297 15.67 9.85 -13.65
CA VAL A 297 14.97 10.30 -12.44
C VAL A 297 14.06 9.18 -11.98
N VAL A 298 14.47 8.52 -10.93
CA VAL A 298 13.79 7.35 -10.34
C VAL A 298 12.97 7.80 -9.14
N VAL A 299 11.67 7.52 -9.14
CA VAL A 299 10.81 7.76 -7.98
C VAL A 299 10.41 6.42 -7.38
N VAL A 300 10.74 6.21 -6.10
CA VAL A 300 10.27 5.08 -5.30
C VAL A 300 9.22 5.56 -4.30
N LEU A 301 8.09 4.83 -4.18
CA LEU A 301 7.03 5.19 -3.25
C LEU A 301 7.17 4.39 -1.95
N PHE A 302 7.14 5.10 -0.81
CA PHE A 302 7.15 4.54 0.53
C PHE A 302 5.78 4.67 1.19
N HIS A 303 5.14 3.52 1.46
CA HIS A 303 3.71 3.42 1.72
C HIS A 303 3.28 3.88 3.09
N ASP A 304 4.00 3.52 4.17
CA ASP A 304 3.54 3.71 5.54
C ASP A 304 4.66 3.93 6.56
N HIS A 305 4.24 4.32 7.76
CA HIS A 305 5.11 4.74 8.85
C HIS A 305 5.60 3.56 9.70
N GLY A 306 6.85 3.65 10.19
CA GLY A 306 7.53 2.62 10.96
C GLY A 306 6.92 2.32 12.34
N SER A 307 6.12 3.22 12.90
CA SER A 307 5.50 3.05 14.23
C SER A 307 4.63 1.80 14.35
N ARG A 308 4.13 1.27 13.24
CA ARG A 308 3.34 0.03 13.20
C ARG A 308 4.18 -1.24 13.28
N TYR A 309 5.51 -1.12 13.27
CA TYR A 309 6.46 -2.24 13.16
C TYR A 309 7.52 -2.26 14.26
N VAL A 310 7.33 -1.46 15.33
CA VAL A 310 8.29 -1.34 16.45
C VAL A 310 8.52 -2.67 17.15
N GLY A 311 7.50 -3.50 17.31
CA GLY A 311 7.58 -4.83 17.89
C GLY A 311 8.15 -5.91 16.96
N LYS A 312 8.40 -5.58 15.67
CA LYS A 312 8.91 -6.51 14.65
C LYS A 312 10.25 -6.04 14.09
N MET A 313 10.26 -5.36 12.93
CA MET A 313 11.48 -4.98 12.20
C MET A 313 12.41 -4.04 12.98
N PHE A 314 11.90 -3.28 13.93
CA PHE A 314 12.69 -2.41 14.80
C PHE A 314 13.03 -3.02 16.15
N ASN A 315 12.69 -4.29 16.39
CA ASN A 315 13.02 -5.05 17.59
C ASN A 315 14.11 -6.07 17.25
N ASP A 316 15.32 -5.88 17.78
CA ASP A 316 16.47 -6.74 17.49
C ASP A 316 16.27 -8.18 17.98
N ASP A 317 15.53 -8.41 19.09
CA ASP A 317 15.24 -9.77 19.57
C ASP A 317 14.29 -10.50 18.62
N TRP A 318 13.29 -9.80 18.10
CA TRP A 318 12.43 -10.34 17.06
C TRP A 318 13.23 -10.62 15.77
N MET A 319 14.10 -9.71 15.33
CA MET A 319 14.95 -9.89 14.15
C MET A 319 15.87 -11.11 14.28
N LYS A 320 16.49 -11.31 15.46
CA LYS A 320 17.30 -12.50 15.76
C LYS A 320 16.47 -13.79 15.76
N LYS A 321 15.27 -13.75 16.38
CA LYS A 321 14.33 -14.90 16.40
C LYS A 321 13.94 -15.33 14.98
N MET A 322 13.81 -14.38 14.06
CA MET A 322 13.51 -14.64 12.65
C MET A 322 14.74 -15.03 11.81
N GLY A 323 15.94 -14.97 12.37
CA GLY A 323 17.19 -15.25 11.65
C GLY A 323 17.58 -14.15 10.66
N TYR A 324 17.14 -12.91 10.90
CA TYR A 324 17.42 -11.77 10.03
C TYR A 324 18.66 -10.96 10.46
N LEU A 325 19.02 -11.06 11.75
CA LEU A 325 20.27 -10.56 12.34
C LEU A 325 21.12 -11.71 12.83
#